data_f640a14f4828e8bd514b7c0d717cd1e6
#
_entry.id   f640a14f4828e8bd514b7c0d717cd1e6
#
_cell.length_a   1.000
_cell.length_b   1.000
_cell.length_c   1.000
_cell.angle_alpha   90.00
_cell.angle_beta   90.00
_cell.angle_gamma   90.00
#
_symmetry.space_group_name_H-M   'P 1'
#
loop_
_entity.id
_entity.type
_entity.pdbx_description
1 polymer ?
#
loop_
_entity_poly.entity_id
_entity_poly.type
_entity_poly.pdbx_seq_one_letter_code
_entity_poly.pdbx_strand_id
1 'polypeptide(L)'
;MKKITVFGGSGFLGSHVVDRLISRGFEVNVCDQEKSNYLNDNQNFKKCNILNLDEVRNCVEGSDIVYNFAALADLNDAITKPLETININILGNANILEASKEFSIERFVYASSVYVYGKEGGFYRCSKKAAEDYVKEYFNSYNLNYTILQYGSLYGPRSDLSNGLHRIVDSAIKTDI
;
A
#
# COMPACT_ATOMS: atom_id res chain seq x y z
N MET A 1 17.69 -5.06 15.45
CA MET A 1 16.59 -4.08 15.15
C MET A 1 15.86 -4.64 13.95
N LYS A 2 14.52 -4.69 13.98
CA LYS A 2 13.78 -5.22 12.82
C LYS A 2 13.80 -4.23 11.66
N LYS A 3 13.94 -4.78 10.46
CA LYS A 3 13.93 -4.06 9.21
C LYS A 3 12.57 -4.23 8.52
N ILE A 4 11.96 -3.13 8.15
CA ILE A 4 10.61 -3.08 7.58
C ILE A 4 10.65 -2.44 6.21
N THR A 5 10.07 -3.09 5.21
CA THR A 5 9.88 -2.50 3.89
C THR A 5 8.42 -2.06 3.71
N VAL A 6 8.23 -0.82 3.24
CA VAL A 6 6.91 -0.21 3.03
C VAL A 6 6.76 0.16 1.55
N PHE A 7 6.00 -0.65 0.81
CA PHE A 7 5.58 -0.33 -0.56
C PHE A 7 4.43 0.68 -0.53
N GLY A 8 4.46 1.67 -1.43
CA GLY A 8 3.54 2.80 -1.38
C GLY A 8 3.87 3.78 -0.23
N GLY A 9 5.11 3.73 0.25
CA GLY A 9 5.56 4.52 1.41
C GLY A 9 5.68 6.02 1.15
N SER A 10 5.66 6.46 -0.10
CA SER A 10 5.61 7.89 -0.50
C SER A 10 4.17 8.43 -0.53
N GLY A 11 3.15 7.56 -0.52
CA GLY A 11 1.74 7.94 -0.56
C GLY A 11 1.20 8.50 0.75
N PHE A 12 -0.08 8.89 0.73
CA PHE A 12 -0.77 9.47 1.90
C PHE A 12 -0.62 8.59 3.15
N LEU A 13 -1.19 7.40 3.15
CA LEU A 13 -1.17 6.51 4.31
C LEU A 13 0.23 5.96 4.60
N GLY A 14 0.94 5.53 3.55
CA GLY A 14 2.27 4.93 3.67
C GLY A 14 3.27 5.85 4.35
N SER A 15 3.29 7.14 4.00
CA SER A 15 4.22 8.11 4.60
C SER A 15 3.99 8.32 6.11
N HIS A 16 2.74 8.31 6.57
CA HIS A 16 2.44 8.36 8.00
C HIS A 16 2.90 7.10 8.74
N VAL A 17 2.72 5.94 8.12
CA VAL A 17 3.18 4.66 8.69
C VAL A 17 4.70 4.62 8.75
N VAL A 18 5.40 5.06 7.71
CA VAL A 18 6.87 5.20 7.68
C VAL A 18 7.36 6.04 8.85
N ASP A 19 6.82 7.26 9.03
CA ASP A 19 7.20 8.14 10.13
C ASP A 19 6.98 7.46 11.49
N ARG A 20 5.85 6.77 11.65
CA ARG A 20 5.53 6.10 12.89
C ARG A 20 6.44 4.91 13.20
N LEU A 21 6.82 4.15 12.19
CA LEU A 21 7.75 3.03 12.34
C LEU A 21 9.14 3.52 12.72
N ILE A 22 9.66 4.57 12.05
CA ILE A 22 10.95 5.18 12.36
C ILE A 22 10.94 5.75 13.79
N SER A 23 9.89 6.46 14.19
CA SER A 23 9.76 7.01 15.55
C SER A 23 9.74 5.94 16.64
N ARG A 24 9.45 4.69 16.28
CA ARG A 24 9.49 3.52 17.17
C ARG A 24 10.83 2.75 17.13
N GLY A 25 11.80 3.25 16.38
CA GLY A 25 13.15 2.68 16.32
C GLY A 25 13.30 1.52 15.33
N PHE A 26 12.40 1.36 14.36
CA PHE A 26 12.59 0.39 13.28
C PHE A 26 13.48 0.96 12.17
N GLU A 27 14.22 0.08 11.50
CA GLU A 27 14.87 0.39 10.23
C GLU A 27 13.83 0.27 9.12
N VAL A 28 13.61 1.34 8.33
CA VAL A 28 12.54 1.36 7.33
C VAL A 28 13.09 1.65 5.94
N ASN A 29 12.82 0.74 4.99
CA ASN A 29 12.95 0.97 3.57
C ASN A 29 11.62 1.50 3.02
N VAL A 30 11.66 2.62 2.33
CA VAL A 30 10.51 3.22 1.65
C VAL A 30 10.61 2.88 0.16
N CYS A 31 9.67 2.07 -0.35
CA CYS A 31 9.65 1.64 -1.73
C CYS A 31 8.44 2.25 -2.45
N ASP A 32 8.71 3.03 -3.52
CA ASP A 32 7.69 3.69 -4.33
C ASP A 32 8.23 4.02 -5.72
N GLN A 33 7.36 4.39 -6.65
CA GLN A 33 7.77 4.84 -7.98
C GLN A 33 8.50 6.20 -7.92
N GLU A 34 8.08 7.07 -7.00
CA GLU A 34 8.67 8.40 -6.81
C GLU A 34 8.83 8.74 -5.33
N LYS A 35 9.90 9.49 -5.01
CA LYS A 35 10.13 10.01 -3.67
C LYS A 35 9.19 11.20 -3.42
N SER A 36 8.37 11.14 -2.38
CA SER A 36 7.53 12.27 -2.00
C SER A 36 8.28 13.31 -1.17
N ASN A 37 7.74 14.55 -1.16
CA ASN A 37 8.25 15.65 -0.33
C ASN A 37 8.05 15.43 1.19
N TYR A 38 7.31 14.39 1.56
CA TYR A 38 7.08 14.02 2.97
C TYR A 38 8.23 13.19 3.55
N LEU A 39 9.10 12.64 2.68
CA LEU A 39 10.22 11.82 3.12
C LEU A 39 11.43 12.70 3.41
N ASN A 40 11.99 12.54 4.61
CA ASN A 40 13.24 13.19 5.00
C ASN A 40 14.44 12.55 4.29
N ASP A 41 15.55 13.28 4.16
CA ASP A 41 16.74 12.79 3.46
C ASP A 41 17.40 11.58 4.14
N ASN A 42 17.17 11.41 5.43
CA ASN A 42 17.69 10.28 6.21
C ASN A 42 16.86 8.99 6.07
N GLN A 43 15.73 9.03 5.34
CA GLN A 43 14.90 7.86 5.10
C GLN A 43 15.41 7.08 3.89
N ASN A 44 15.57 5.77 4.04
CA ASN A 44 16.08 4.92 2.98
C ASN A 44 15.02 4.72 1.88
N PHE A 45 15.06 5.56 0.85
CA PHE A 45 14.16 5.46 -0.30
C PHE A 45 14.77 4.57 -1.38
N LYS A 46 13.97 3.64 -1.88
CA LYS A 46 14.26 2.80 -3.04
C LYS A 46 13.19 3.01 -4.10
N LYS A 47 13.59 3.48 -5.28
CA LYS A 47 12.67 3.55 -6.43
C LYS A 47 12.29 2.13 -6.84
N CYS A 48 10.98 1.87 -6.97
CA CYS A 48 10.47 0.54 -7.25
C CYS A 48 9.15 0.60 -8.04
N ASN A 49 9.12 -0.11 -9.16
CA ASN A 49 7.89 -0.46 -9.86
C ASN A 49 7.45 -1.86 -9.41
N ILE A 50 6.32 -1.96 -8.71
CA ILE A 50 5.80 -3.23 -8.18
C ILE A 50 5.42 -4.25 -9.27
N LEU A 51 5.33 -3.83 -10.54
CA LEU A 51 5.13 -4.73 -11.69
C LEU A 51 6.45 -5.37 -12.15
N ASN A 52 7.59 -4.89 -11.68
CA ASN A 52 8.90 -5.48 -11.94
C ASN A 52 9.32 -6.33 -10.73
N LEU A 53 9.24 -7.65 -10.87
CA LEU A 53 9.51 -8.58 -9.77
C LEU A 53 10.96 -8.46 -9.24
N ASP A 54 11.95 -8.17 -10.08
CA ASP A 54 13.35 -8.04 -9.66
C ASP A 54 13.56 -6.77 -8.81
N GLU A 55 12.91 -5.65 -9.17
CA GLU A 55 12.91 -4.46 -8.34
C GLU A 55 12.25 -4.71 -6.99
N VAL A 56 11.14 -5.47 -6.98
CA VAL A 56 10.44 -5.86 -5.75
C VAL A 56 11.33 -6.74 -4.87
N ARG A 57 12.02 -7.74 -5.44
CA ARG A 57 13.00 -8.59 -4.73
C ARG A 57 14.07 -7.76 -4.05
N ASN A 58 14.67 -6.81 -4.79
CA ASN A 58 15.70 -5.90 -4.24
C ASN A 58 15.17 -5.03 -3.08
N CYS A 59 13.86 -4.74 -3.05
CA CYS A 59 13.24 -4.01 -1.96
C CYS A 59 13.01 -4.89 -0.73
N VAL A 60 12.57 -6.14 -0.93
CA VAL A 60 12.18 -7.06 0.16
C VAL A 60 13.40 -7.70 0.80
N GLU A 61 14.51 -7.87 0.08
CA GLU A 61 15.71 -8.53 0.57
C GLU A 61 16.19 -7.99 1.92
N GLY A 62 16.36 -8.89 2.88
CA GLY A 62 16.78 -8.58 4.24
C GLY A 62 15.72 -7.91 5.11
N SER A 63 14.45 -7.90 4.68
CA SER A 63 13.34 -7.37 5.48
C SER A 63 12.75 -8.45 6.40
N ASP A 64 12.37 -8.04 7.61
CA ASP A 64 11.62 -8.90 8.53
C ASP A 64 10.11 -8.79 8.28
N ILE A 65 9.62 -7.58 7.96
CA ILE A 65 8.20 -7.30 7.78
C ILE A 65 8.03 -6.46 6.51
N VAL A 66 6.99 -6.78 5.73
CA VAL A 66 6.62 -6.02 4.53
C VAL A 66 5.22 -5.45 4.68
N TYR A 67 5.08 -4.15 4.45
CA TYR A 67 3.80 -3.46 4.32
C TYR A 67 3.53 -3.15 2.85
N ASN A 68 2.32 -3.43 2.39
CA ASN A 68 1.87 -3.05 1.05
C ASN A 68 0.72 -2.04 1.12
N PHE A 69 1.03 -0.76 0.87
CA PHE A 69 0.09 0.33 0.64
C PHE A 69 0.01 0.73 -0.84
N ALA A 70 0.88 0.17 -1.70
CA ALA A 70 0.87 0.47 -3.12
C ALA A 70 -0.42 -0.02 -3.77
N ALA A 71 -1.16 0.88 -4.36
CA ALA A 71 -2.41 0.57 -5.06
C ALA A 71 -2.86 1.74 -5.94
N LEU A 72 -3.62 1.45 -6.98
CA LEU A 72 -4.52 2.42 -7.60
C LEU A 72 -5.77 2.47 -6.71
N ALA A 73 -5.92 3.56 -5.93
CA ALA A 73 -6.87 3.66 -4.84
C ALA A 73 -8.09 4.57 -5.16
N ASP A 74 -8.01 5.44 -6.17
CA ASP A 74 -9.12 6.27 -6.58
C ASP A 74 -10.20 5.43 -7.29
N LEU A 75 -11.46 5.59 -6.88
CA LEU A 75 -12.59 4.82 -7.44
C LEU A 75 -12.88 5.18 -8.91
N ASN A 76 -12.72 6.46 -9.29
CA ASN A 76 -12.95 6.91 -10.66
C ASN A 76 -11.84 6.43 -11.59
N ASP A 77 -10.59 6.49 -11.12
CA ASP A 77 -9.45 5.91 -11.84
C ASP A 77 -9.66 4.40 -12.05
N ALA A 78 -10.13 3.68 -11.05
CA ALA A 78 -10.40 2.25 -11.19
C ALA A 78 -11.47 1.95 -12.23
N ILE A 79 -12.47 2.83 -12.41
CA ILE A 79 -13.51 2.70 -13.45
C ILE A 79 -12.92 2.99 -14.84
N THR A 80 -12.12 4.04 -14.98
CA THR A 80 -11.57 4.47 -16.26
C THR A 80 -10.38 3.64 -16.72
N LYS A 81 -9.65 3.02 -15.77
CA LYS A 81 -8.43 2.25 -16.00
C LYS A 81 -8.50 0.83 -15.37
N PRO A 82 -9.48 0.00 -15.77
CA PRO A 82 -9.70 -1.30 -15.10
C PRO A 82 -8.52 -2.27 -15.26
N LEU A 83 -7.84 -2.28 -16.40
CA LEU A 83 -6.66 -3.13 -16.61
C LEU A 83 -5.47 -2.68 -15.77
N GLU A 84 -5.25 -1.38 -15.63
CA GLU A 84 -4.21 -0.82 -14.76
C GLU A 84 -4.51 -1.17 -13.29
N THR A 85 -5.79 -1.11 -12.89
CA THR A 85 -6.25 -1.52 -11.56
C THR A 85 -5.92 -3.00 -11.28
N ILE A 86 -6.14 -3.88 -12.24
CA ILE A 86 -5.78 -5.30 -12.13
C ILE A 86 -4.25 -5.45 -12.00
N ASN A 87 -3.51 -4.81 -12.90
CA ASN A 87 -2.05 -4.89 -12.90
C ASN A 87 -1.45 -4.42 -11.57
N ILE A 88 -1.81 -3.22 -11.12
CA ILE A 88 -1.24 -2.64 -9.89
C ILE A 88 -1.74 -3.37 -8.65
N ASN A 89 -3.06 -3.54 -8.51
CA ASN A 89 -3.64 -4.01 -7.24
C ASN A 89 -3.58 -5.53 -7.09
N ILE A 90 -3.55 -6.29 -8.18
CA ILE A 90 -3.52 -7.76 -8.14
C ILE A 90 -2.13 -8.28 -8.49
N LEU A 91 -1.62 -8.00 -9.70
CA LEU A 91 -0.31 -8.51 -10.12
C LEU A 91 0.82 -7.89 -9.29
N GLY A 92 0.81 -6.57 -9.07
CA GLY A 92 1.79 -5.90 -8.21
C GLY A 92 1.78 -6.46 -6.79
N ASN A 93 0.59 -6.71 -6.20
CA ASN A 93 0.49 -7.37 -4.90
C ASN A 93 1.04 -8.80 -4.93
N ALA A 94 0.77 -9.57 -5.98
CA ALA A 94 1.29 -10.92 -6.14
C ALA A 94 2.83 -10.95 -6.24
N ASN A 95 3.45 -9.99 -6.95
CA ASN A 95 4.90 -9.84 -7.00
C ASN A 95 5.50 -9.58 -5.61
N ILE A 96 4.84 -8.74 -4.78
CA ILE A 96 5.32 -8.47 -3.43
C ILE A 96 5.15 -9.71 -2.53
N LEU A 97 4.05 -10.45 -2.67
CA LEU A 97 3.85 -11.72 -1.96
C LEU A 97 4.89 -12.76 -2.35
N GLU A 98 5.19 -12.90 -3.65
CA GLU A 98 6.18 -13.84 -4.15
C GLU A 98 7.57 -13.54 -3.59
N ALA A 99 8.03 -12.29 -3.65
CA ALA A 99 9.29 -11.89 -3.03
C ALA A 99 9.27 -12.08 -1.50
N SER A 100 8.16 -11.77 -0.86
CA SER A 100 7.99 -11.98 0.60
C SER A 100 8.12 -13.44 1.00
N LYS A 101 7.59 -14.35 0.21
CA LYS A 101 7.76 -15.80 0.38
C LYS A 101 9.21 -16.24 0.13
N GLU A 102 9.83 -15.77 -0.96
CA GLU A 102 11.22 -16.12 -1.30
C GLU A 102 12.20 -15.75 -0.20
N PHE A 103 12.05 -14.57 0.40
CA PHE A 103 12.92 -14.08 1.49
C PHE A 103 12.44 -14.49 2.88
N SER A 104 11.39 -15.32 2.99
CA SER A 104 10.89 -15.88 4.26
C SER A 104 10.65 -14.81 5.33
N ILE A 105 9.99 -13.68 4.95
CA ILE A 105 9.70 -12.61 5.90
C ILE A 105 8.78 -13.10 7.03
N GLU A 106 8.85 -12.48 8.19
CA GLU A 106 8.04 -12.87 9.36
C GLU A 106 6.56 -12.55 9.17
N ARG A 107 6.23 -11.42 8.47
CA ARG A 107 4.84 -10.98 8.29
C ARG A 107 4.65 -10.04 7.12
N PHE A 108 3.61 -10.32 6.36
CA PHE A 108 3.09 -9.44 5.31
C PHE A 108 1.89 -8.64 5.84
N VAL A 109 1.89 -7.31 5.71
CA VAL A 109 0.78 -6.44 6.11
C VAL A 109 0.17 -5.80 4.88
N TYR A 110 -1.10 -6.10 4.62
CA TYR A 110 -1.81 -5.66 3.42
C TYR A 110 -2.85 -4.59 3.75
N ALA A 111 -2.81 -3.48 3.02
CA ALA A 111 -3.81 -2.42 3.07
C ALA A 111 -5.00 -2.76 2.16
N SER A 112 -6.07 -3.26 2.76
CA SER A 112 -7.35 -3.50 2.11
C SER A 112 -8.36 -2.39 2.40
N SER A 113 -9.63 -2.65 2.15
CA SER A 113 -10.71 -1.68 2.26
C SER A 113 -12.00 -2.34 2.77
N VAL A 114 -12.81 -1.58 3.51
CA VAL A 114 -14.16 -2.00 3.90
C VAL A 114 -15.10 -2.26 2.71
N TYR A 115 -14.77 -1.74 1.54
CA TYR A 115 -15.55 -2.04 0.32
C TYR A 115 -15.63 -3.52 0.00
N VAL A 116 -14.68 -4.36 0.45
CA VAL A 116 -14.69 -5.82 0.20
C VAL A 116 -15.94 -6.51 0.75
N TYR A 117 -16.61 -5.92 1.73
CA TYR A 117 -17.84 -6.47 2.33
C TYR A 117 -19.13 -6.04 1.61
N GLY A 118 -19.06 -4.95 0.84
CA GLY A 118 -20.22 -4.35 0.20
C GLY A 118 -20.40 -4.72 -1.27
N LYS A 119 -21.32 -4.00 -1.91
CA LYS A 119 -21.52 -4.05 -3.37
C LYS A 119 -20.89 -2.86 -4.09
N GLU A 120 -20.58 -1.80 -3.34
CA GLU A 120 -19.99 -0.56 -3.84
C GLU A 120 -18.49 -0.71 -4.09
N GLY A 121 -17.89 0.27 -4.81
CA GLY A 121 -16.46 0.32 -5.07
C GLY A 121 -15.97 -0.33 -6.37
N GLY A 122 -16.88 -0.93 -7.16
CA GLY A 122 -16.62 -1.40 -8.54
C GLY A 122 -15.34 -2.21 -8.70
N PHE A 123 -14.52 -1.86 -9.70
CA PHE A 123 -13.25 -2.55 -9.99
C PHE A 123 -12.24 -2.45 -8.84
N TYR A 124 -12.20 -1.33 -8.11
CA TYR A 124 -11.36 -1.19 -6.92
C TYR A 124 -11.71 -2.24 -5.87
N ARG A 125 -13.00 -2.40 -5.53
CA ARG A 125 -13.47 -3.45 -4.61
C ARG A 125 -13.06 -4.84 -5.08
N CYS A 126 -13.30 -5.15 -6.37
CA CYS A 126 -12.95 -6.45 -6.95
C CYS A 126 -11.45 -6.72 -6.82
N SER A 127 -10.60 -5.72 -7.11
CA SER A 127 -9.16 -5.88 -7.01
C SER A 127 -8.68 -6.07 -5.57
N LYS A 128 -9.23 -5.33 -4.60
CA LYS A 128 -8.88 -5.48 -3.18
C LYS A 128 -9.32 -6.84 -2.63
N LYS A 129 -10.53 -7.31 -3.01
CA LYS A 129 -11.01 -8.64 -2.60
C LYS A 129 -10.15 -9.75 -3.18
N ALA A 130 -9.83 -9.71 -4.48
CA ALA A 130 -8.94 -10.69 -5.10
C ALA A 130 -7.56 -10.70 -4.43
N ALA A 131 -6.99 -9.51 -4.13
CA ALA A 131 -5.71 -9.41 -3.45
C ALA A 131 -5.75 -10.01 -2.03
N GLU A 132 -6.84 -9.80 -1.25
CA GLU A 132 -7.01 -10.47 0.05
C GLU A 132 -7.02 -12.00 -0.08
N ASP A 133 -7.70 -12.54 -1.10
CA ASP A 133 -7.79 -13.98 -1.30
C ASP A 133 -6.39 -14.56 -1.66
N TYR A 134 -5.58 -13.85 -2.47
CA TYR A 134 -4.17 -14.22 -2.69
C TYR A 134 -3.34 -14.16 -1.39
N VAL A 135 -3.48 -13.12 -0.57
CA VAL A 135 -2.78 -13.02 0.73
C VAL A 135 -3.07 -14.24 1.60
N LYS A 136 -4.34 -14.64 1.68
CA LYS A 136 -4.77 -15.84 2.46
C LYS A 136 -4.20 -17.12 1.87
N GLU A 137 -4.17 -17.24 0.53
CA GLU A 137 -3.65 -18.43 -0.15
C GLU A 137 -2.13 -18.57 0.03
N TYR A 138 -1.37 -17.47 0.04
CA TYR A 138 0.06 -17.51 0.38
C TYR A 138 0.32 -17.98 1.82
N PHE A 139 -0.57 -17.67 2.76
CA PHE A 139 -0.50 -18.25 4.09
C PHE A 139 -0.82 -19.77 4.06
N ASN A 140 -1.89 -20.17 3.41
CA ASN A 140 -2.30 -21.59 3.35
C ASN A 140 -1.23 -22.46 2.69
N SER A 141 -0.66 -21.98 1.58
CA SER A 141 0.26 -22.76 0.75
C SER A 141 1.72 -22.68 1.21
N TYR A 142 2.14 -21.56 1.82
CA TYR A 142 3.56 -21.27 2.12
C TYR A 142 3.81 -20.80 3.56
N ASN A 143 2.81 -20.76 4.43
CA ASN A 143 2.89 -20.26 5.81
C ASN A 143 3.37 -18.79 5.91
N LEU A 144 3.13 -17.96 4.88
CA LEU A 144 3.45 -16.54 4.94
C LEU A 144 2.48 -15.83 5.87
N ASN A 145 2.88 -15.57 7.12
CA ASN A 145 2.04 -14.88 8.08
C ASN A 145 1.60 -13.51 7.55
N TYR A 146 0.36 -13.16 7.77
CA TYR A 146 -0.18 -11.90 7.29
C TYR A 146 -1.03 -11.14 8.32
N THR A 147 -1.28 -9.88 8.00
CA THR A 147 -2.31 -9.03 8.62
C THR A 147 -2.99 -8.25 7.51
N ILE A 148 -4.31 -8.33 7.41
CA ILE A 148 -5.11 -7.52 6.49
C ILE A 148 -5.74 -6.38 7.27
N LEU A 149 -5.45 -5.12 6.85
CA LEU A 149 -5.99 -3.91 7.44
C LEU A 149 -7.07 -3.36 6.51
N GLN A 150 -8.34 -3.50 6.91
CA GLN A 150 -9.47 -3.05 6.11
C GLN A 150 -9.87 -1.65 6.53
N TYR A 151 -9.40 -0.68 5.77
CA TYR A 151 -9.63 0.74 6.05
C TYR A 151 -10.99 1.22 5.56
N GLY A 152 -11.62 2.09 6.35
CA GLY A 152 -12.70 2.97 5.92
C GLY A 152 -12.16 4.21 5.22
N SER A 153 -12.94 5.30 5.23
CA SER A 153 -12.49 6.59 4.70
C SER A 153 -11.45 7.20 5.64
N LEU A 154 -10.23 7.30 5.16
CA LEU A 154 -9.14 7.97 5.88
C LEU A 154 -9.10 9.45 5.48
N TYR A 155 -8.72 10.32 6.42
CA TYR A 155 -8.51 11.73 6.17
C TYR A 155 -7.37 12.26 7.06
N GLY A 156 -6.80 13.38 6.69
CA GLY A 156 -5.75 14.01 7.47
C GLY A 156 -4.70 14.72 6.61
N PRO A 157 -3.63 15.23 7.23
CA PRO A 157 -2.50 15.83 6.51
C PRO A 157 -1.95 14.88 5.45
N ARG A 158 -1.42 15.41 4.34
CA ARG A 158 -0.89 14.68 3.18
C ARG A 158 -1.95 13.98 2.30
N SER A 159 -3.24 14.04 2.65
CA SER A 159 -4.28 13.65 1.70
C SER A 159 -4.41 14.72 0.60
N ASP A 160 -4.80 14.29 -0.58
CA ASP A 160 -5.01 15.16 -1.73
C ASP A 160 -6.49 15.24 -2.14
N LEU A 161 -6.77 15.92 -3.24
CA LEU A 161 -8.12 16.10 -3.76
C LEU A 161 -8.76 14.81 -4.33
N SER A 162 -8.04 13.70 -4.45
CA SER A 162 -8.63 12.39 -4.74
C SER A 162 -9.44 11.87 -3.55
N ASN A 163 -9.09 12.31 -2.32
CA ASN A 163 -9.79 11.96 -1.10
C ASN A 163 -11.12 12.72 -0.98
N GLY A 164 -12.24 11.99 -0.94
CA GLY A 164 -13.58 12.58 -0.88
C GLY A 164 -13.82 13.48 0.34
N LEU A 165 -13.38 13.08 1.53
CA LEU A 165 -13.51 13.90 2.73
C LEU A 165 -12.62 15.14 2.67
N HIS A 166 -11.41 15.01 2.16
CA HIS A 166 -10.51 16.14 1.94
C HIS A 166 -11.15 17.19 1.01
N ARG A 167 -11.75 16.76 -0.11
CA ARG A 167 -12.49 17.67 -1.02
C ARG A 167 -13.63 18.42 -0.32
N ILE A 168 -14.42 17.73 0.51
CA ILE A 168 -15.53 18.36 1.24
C ILE A 168 -15.01 19.43 2.19
N VAL A 169 -13.97 19.11 2.97
CA VAL A 169 -13.36 20.06 3.91
C VAL A 169 -12.74 21.24 3.19
N ASP A 170 -11.97 20.98 2.11
CA ASP A 170 -11.34 22.04 1.30
C ASP A 170 -12.38 22.97 0.68
N SER A 171 -13.48 22.40 0.15
CA SER A 171 -14.59 23.18 -0.40
C SER A 171 -15.28 24.04 0.69
N ALA A 172 -15.54 23.47 1.85
CA ALA A 172 -16.17 24.20 2.95
C ALA A 172 -15.30 25.38 3.44
N ILE A 173 -13.98 25.19 3.53
CA ILE A 173 -13.06 26.25 3.93
C ILE A 173 -12.99 27.38 2.87
N LYS A 174 -13.02 27.03 1.57
CA LYS A 174 -12.92 28.00 0.46
C LYS A 174 -14.20 28.80 0.22
N THR A 175 -15.34 28.26 0.60
CA THR A 175 -16.65 28.88 0.32
C THR A 175 -17.23 29.65 1.49
N ASP A 176 -16.52 29.78 2.62
CA ASP A 176 -16.97 30.50 3.84
C ASP A 176 -18.38 30.06 4.33
N ILE A 177 -18.73 28.78 4.19
CA ILE A 177 -19.99 28.20 4.67
C ILE A 177 -19.76 27.57 6.04
#